data_1049d4138c1fe5463fdf640886abb9a8
#
_entry.id   1049d4138c1fe5463fdf640886abb9a8
#
_cell.length_a   1.000
_cell.length_b   1.000
_cell.length_c   1.000
_cell.angle_alpha   90.00
_cell.angle_beta   90.00
_cell.angle_gamma   90.00
#
_symmetry.space_group_name_H-M   'P 1'
#
loop_
_entity.id
_entity.type
_entity.pdbx_description
1 polymer ?
#
loop_
_entity_poly.entity_id
_entity_poly.type
_entity_poly.pdbx_seq_one_letter_code
_entity_poly.pdbx_strand_id
1 'polypeptide(L)'
;MRRRVLAAAAPVALAVALAALPIGADVYEGGEAREGLVVREMLRTGDWILPLWNGTVMPSKPPLFHWLAAAGAALTGADVTEHTLRAPSLALAGLVVLLVLLAGRAWGGEQTGLMAALVLATTPQFLNEAGDGRVDMTLTAAITGAQLAFVHALRGGGGPTRLLLALCLALAMLAKGPVGPGLVGLTALVSALTNRLLGPALRLVRPLPVLVFLAVAGGWYGLAYHHRGMDFVAKQIISENGEALLGGSRFPHRSPLFYLAPLVLGGLPWTLVLPWALARGWRSGDLARRHAVTWAAVVFVFFSFAPLKRAAYLLPLRPALALVIGWWLAEAAAEERPAGRWVALARALAVVTAAGLLALAAGAAAVRWGLVPSARLIEEAARREVDAAMYLRVVTQAWGAIAALGLAGALAAGLAARGLGRARWRDAALATTAVAACVTVVVYGFFVPARAAQKSVAPFAHAVRDRLGPGDHLALLASDEEIPFIFHVGRNVPVLAPAGAHPPDVPAGYYILDQARWRGWKAPAGWEEMLASPHLFSTHRHDLVLVRRQP
;
A
#
# COMPACT_ATOMS: atom_id res chain seq x y z
N MET A 1 -29.38 -19.52 -1.55
CA MET A 1 -27.96 -19.64 -1.17
C MET A 1 -27.02 -19.13 -2.26
N ARG A 2 -27.02 -19.63 -3.49
CA ARG A 2 -26.15 -19.20 -4.61
C ARG A 2 -26.10 -17.68 -4.85
N ARG A 3 -27.24 -16.98 -4.92
CA ARG A 3 -27.29 -15.51 -5.15
C ARG A 3 -26.62 -14.72 -4.00
N ARG A 4 -26.71 -15.16 -2.74
CA ARG A 4 -26.06 -14.49 -1.61
C ARG A 4 -24.54 -14.70 -1.62
N VAL A 5 -24.08 -15.87 -2.04
CA VAL A 5 -22.64 -16.18 -2.18
C VAL A 5 -22.04 -15.35 -3.30
N LEU A 6 -22.69 -15.29 -4.46
CA LEU A 6 -22.24 -14.47 -5.60
C LEU A 6 -22.20 -12.98 -5.26
N ALA A 7 -23.23 -12.48 -4.55
CA ALA A 7 -23.25 -11.09 -4.09
C ALA A 7 -22.16 -10.76 -3.04
N ALA A 8 -21.66 -11.77 -2.31
CA ALA A 8 -20.52 -11.61 -1.39
C ALA A 8 -19.18 -11.66 -2.14
N ALA A 9 -19.06 -12.52 -3.14
CA ALA A 9 -17.82 -12.70 -3.89
C ALA A 9 -17.48 -11.52 -4.80
N ALA A 10 -18.50 -10.85 -5.36
CA ALA A 10 -18.28 -9.79 -6.36
C ALA A 10 -17.42 -8.61 -5.88
N PRO A 11 -17.66 -7.96 -4.73
CA PRO A 11 -16.79 -6.88 -4.24
C PRO A 11 -15.38 -7.36 -3.91
N VAL A 12 -15.23 -8.58 -3.38
CA VAL A 12 -13.93 -9.18 -3.07
C VAL A 12 -13.15 -9.44 -4.34
N ALA A 13 -13.79 -10.08 -5.34
CA ALA A 13 -13.19 -10.33 -6.63
C ALA A 13 -12.81 -9.02 -7.36
N LEU A 14 -13.67 -7.99 -7.28
CA LEU A 14 -13.38 -6.68 -7.83
C LEU A 14 -12.12 -6.06 -7.19
N ALA A 15 -12.03 -6.06 -5.86
CA ALA A 15 -10.87 -5.51 -5.16
C ALA A 15 -9.57 -6.22 -5.54
N VAL A 16 -9.61 -7.56 -5.52
CA VAL A 16 -8.45 -8.40 -5.87
C VAL A 16 -8.06 -8.18 -7.34
N ALA A 17 -9.03 -8.19 -8.26
CA ALA A 17 -8.75 -7.99 -9.68
C ALA A 17 -8.14 -6.61 -9.98
N LEU A 18 -8.68 -5.53 -9.37
CA LEU A 18 -8.16 -4.18 -9.56
C LEU A 18 -6.77 -3.99 -8.94
N ALA A 19 -6.55 -4.53 -7.73
CA ALA A 19 -5.25 -4.42 -7.06
C ALA A 19 -4.17 -5.31 -7.70
N ALA A 20 -4.56 -6.40 -8.39
CA ALA A 20 -3.64 -7.30 -9.07
C ALA A 20 -3.12 -6.74 -10.41
N LEU A 21 -3.71 -5.67 -10.96
CA LEU A 21 -3.30 -5.12 -12.26
C LEU A 21 -1.80 -4.81 -12.35
N PRO A 22 -1.15 -4.18 -11.36
CA PRO A 22 0.29 -3.90 -11.38
C PRO A 22 1.15 -4.99 -10.71
N ILE A 23 0.62 -6.19 -10.41
CA ILE A 23 1.29 -7.18 -9.54
C ILE A 23 2.67 -7.61 -10.05
N GLY A 24 2.86 -7.66 -11.37
CA GLY A 24 4.13 -8.00 -12.02
C GLY A 24 5.00 -6.78 -12.39
N ALA A 25 4.62 -5.58 -11.98
CA ALA A 25 5.44 -4.39 -12.22
C ALA A 25 6.72 -4.44 -11.36
N ASP A 26 7.85 -4.04 -11.93
CA ASP A 26 9.16 -4.09 -11.26
C ASP A 26 9.14 -3.41 -9.88
N VAL A 27 9.84 -4.01 -8.93
CA VAL A 27 10.11 -3.41 -7.62
C VAL A 27 11.18 -2.33 -7.79
N TYR A 28 10.78 -1.08 -7.68
CA TYR A 28 11.69 0.08 -7.81
C TYR A 28 11.82 0.90 -6.52
N GLU A 29 10.95 0.67 -5.53
CA GLU A 29 11.04 1.34 -4.24
C GLU A 29 11.88 0.53 -3.23
N GLY A 30 12.86 1.20 -2.60
CA GLY A 30 13.73 0.56 -1.60
C GLY A 30 12.98 -0.03 -0.40
N GLY A 31 11.78 0.48 -0.10
CA GLY A 31 10.95 -0.06 0.98
C GLY A 31 10.40 -1.45 0.66
N GLU A 32 9.86 -1.66 -0.54
CA GLU A 32 9.36 -2.96 -1.00
C GLU A 32 10.51 -3.94 -1.25
N ALA A 33 11.57 -3.49 -1.91
CA ALA A 33 12.76 -4.30 -2.16
C ALA A 33 13.38 -4.86 -0.86
N ARG A 34 13.42 -4.04 0.20
CA ARG A 34 13.93 -4.46 1.52
C ARG A 34 13.12 -5.62 2.09
N GLU A 35 11.80 -5.55 2.04
CA GLU A 35 10.95 -6.65 2.52
C GLU A 35 11.21 -7.93 1.72
N GLY A 36 11.41 -7.81 0.40
CA GLY A 36 11.77 -8.95 -0.46
C GLY A 36 13.14 -9.56 -0.13
N LEU A 37 14.13 -8.73 0.21
CA LEU A 37 15.44 -9.22 0.64
C LEU A 37 15.37 -9.99 1.97
N VAL A 38 14.55 -9.54 2.92
CA VAL A 38 14.30 -10.27 4.18
C VAL A 38 13.66 -11.63 3.89
N VAL A 39 12.66 -11.68 3.00
CA VAL A 39 12.01 -12.95 2.61
C VAL A 39 13.00 -13.91 1.93
N ARG A 40 13.82 -13.40 1.02
CA ARG A 40 14.86 -14.19 0.35
C ARG A 40 15.86 -14.79 1.34
N GLU A 41 16.31 -13.99 2.28
CA GLU A 41 17.28 -14.43 3.27
C GLU A 41 16.68 -15.46 4.23
N MET A 42 15.41 -15.29 4.61
CA MET A 42 14.64 -16.26 5.40
C MET A 42 14.60 -17.63 4.73
N LEU A 43 14.30 -17.68 3.44
CA LEU A 43 14.26 -18.93 2.67
C LEU A 43 15.65 -19.53 2.45
N ARG A 44 16.67 -18.68 2.22
CA ARG A 44 18.04 -19.12 1.95
C ARG A 44 18.72 -19.70 3.19
N THR A 45 18.53 -19.08 4.36
CA THR A 45 19.23 -19.46 5.61
C THR A 45 18.43 -20.38 6.50
N GLY A 46 17.10 -20.45 6.32
CA GLY A 46 16.19 -21.10 7.27
C GLY A 46 16.00 -20.33 8.59
N ASP A 47 16.49 -19.10 8.71
CA ASP A 47 16.25 -18.25 9.87
C ASP A 47 14.89 -17.54 9.74
N TRP A 48 13.87 -18.11 10.38
CA TRP A 48 12.50 -17.59 10.39
C TRP A 48 12.24 -16.58 11.51
N ILE A 49 13.24 -16.34 12.36
CA ILE A 49 13.09 -15.45 13.51
C ILE A 49 13.60 -14.05 13.18
N LEU A 50 14.87 -13.95 12.76
CA LEU A 50 15.50 -12.66 12.52
C LEU A 50 16.59 -12.73 11.42
N PRO A 51 16.22 -13.05 10.17
CA PRO A 51 17.18 -13.17 9.08
C PRO A 51 17.87 -11.83 8.82
N LEU A 52 19.19 -11.84 8.61
CA LEU A 52 19.95 -10.64 8.26
C LEU A 52 20.02 -10.48 6.75
N TRP A 53 19.20 -9.62 6.17
CA TRP A 53 19.26 -9.37 4.73
C TRP A 53 20.60 -8.73 4.32
N ASN A 54 21.03 -9.01 3.11
CA ASN A 54 22.37 -8.68 2.59
C ASN A 54 23.51 -9.13 3.52
N GLY A 55 23.28 -10.18 4.31
CA GLY A 55 24.23 -10.80 5.22
C GLY A 55 24.46 -10.09 6.56
N THR A 56 24.12 -8.83 6.69
CA THR A 56 24.48 -8.02 7.86
C THR A 56 23.35 -7.16 8.43
N VAL A 57 22.32 -6.83 7.64
CA VAL A 57 21.33 -5.82 8.02
C VAL A 57 20.12 -6.46 8.70
N MET A 58 19.87 -6.06 9.95
CA MET A 58 18.70 -6.52 10.70
C MET A 58 17.40 -5.93 10.13
N PRO A 59 16.33 -6.74 9.99
CA PRO A 59 15.02 -6.27 9.56
C PRO A 59 14.49 -5.13 10.41
N SER A 60 13.83 -4.18 9.78
CA SER A 60 13.22 -3.04 10.48
C SER A 60 11.80 -3.33 10.99
N LYS A 61 11.21 -4.46 10.62
CA LYS A 61 9.83 -4.83 10.97
C LYS A 61 9.77 -6.24 11.55
N PRO A 62 8.76 -6.52 12.41
CA PRO A 62 8.44 -7.86 12.85
C PRO A 62 8.03 -8.78 11.70
N PRO A 63 8.00 -10.11 11.88
CA PRO A 63 8.11 -11.08 10.78
C PRO A 63 6.80 -11.44 10.07
N LEU A 64 5.62 -11.02 10.54
CA LEU A 64 4.35 -11.58 10.06
C LEU A 64 4.19 -11.47 8.53
N PHE A 65 4.50 -10.32 7.95
CA PHE A 65 4.45 -10.15 6.50
C PHE A 65 5.45 -11.07 5.79
N HIS A 66 6.70 -11.13 6.30
CA HIS A 66 7.76 -11.95 5.73
C HIS A 66 7.43 -13.43 5.79
N TRP A 67 6.84 -13.92 6.88
CA TRP A 67 6.35 -15.29 7.00
C TRP A 67 5.29 -15.63 5.94
N LEU A 68 4.34 -14.73 5.73
CA LEU A 68 3.29 -14.93 4.71
C LEU A 68 3.88 -14.96 3.29
N ALA A 69 4.81 -14.06 3.00
CA ALA A 69 5.46 -14.01 1.69
C ALA A 69 6.39 -15.21 1.45
N ALA A 70 7.19 -15.59 2.46
CA ALA A 70 8.05 -16.76 2.40
C ALA A 70 7.26 -18.06 2.27
N ALA A 71 6.14 -18.20 3.00
CA ALA A 71 5.26 -19.36 2.88
C ALA A 71 4.65 -19.44 1.47
N GLY A 72 4.21 -18.31 0.90
CA GLY A 72 3.70 -18.25 -0.47
C GLY A 72 4.74 -18.67 -1.51
N ALA A 73 5.97 -18.18 -1.41
CA ALA A 73 7.08 -18.56 -2.28
C ALA A 73 7.44 -20.05 -2.13
N ALA A 74 7.55 -20.55 -0.89
CA ALA A 74 7.87 -21.94 -0.62
C ALA A 74 6.79 -22.91 -1.15
N LEU A 75 5.50 -22.57 -0.98
CA LEU A 75 4.39 -23.39 -1.47
C LEU A 75 4.31 -23.48 -3.00
N THR A 76 4.74 -22.42 -3.69
CA THR A 76 4.77 -22.39 -5.16
C THR A 76 6.06 -22.91 -5.75
N GLY A 77 7.08 -23.16 -4.93
CA GLY A 77 8.44 -23.49 -5.39
C GLY A 77 9.10 -22.37 -6.19
N ALA A 78 8.60 -21.15 -6.05
CA ALA A 78 9.07 -19.99 -6.79
C ALA A 78 10.10 -19.19 -5.98
N ASP A 79 10.99 -18.50 -6.70
CA ASP A 79 11.86 -17.49 -6.11
C ASP A 79 11.04 -16.32 -5.55
N VAL A 80 11.71 -15.45 -4.77
CA VAL A 80 11.14 -14.20 -4.29
C VAL A 80 11.09 -13.19 -5.45
N THR A 81 9.92 -13.11 -6.08
CA THR A 81 9.60 -12.22 -7.19
C THR A 81 8.58 -11.17 -6.74
N GLU A 82 8.27 -10.21 -7.61
CA GLU A 82 7.22 -9.23 -7.42
C GLU A 82 5.89 -9.90 -7.06
N HIS A 83 5.53 -10.98 -7.77
CA HIS A 83 4.29 -11.72 -7.57
C HIS A 83 4.21 -12.37 -6.19
N THR A 84 5.26 -13.11 -5.80
CA THR A 84 5.29 -13.81 -4.50
C THR A 84 5.36 -12.83 -3.34
N LEU A 85 6.03 -11.69 -3.51
CA LEU A 85 6.14 -10.64 -2.52
C LEU A 85 4.82 -9.90 -2.30
N ARG A 86 4.04 -9.61 -3.36
CA ARG A 86 2.77 -8.87 -3.31
C ARG A 86 1.55 -9.74 -3.00
N ALA A 87 1.64 -11.06 -3.25
CA ALA A 87 0.53 -11.99 -3.03
C ALA A 87 -0.10 -11.93 -1.63
N PRO A 88 0.65 -11.84 -0.51
CA PRO A 88 0.07 -11.71 0.81
C PRO A 88 -0.77 -10.45 1.00
N SER A 89 -0.28 -9.29 0.52
CA SER A 89 -1.02 -8.02 0.58
C SER A 89 -2.33 -8.13 -0.20
N LEU A 90 -2.30 -8.72 -1.39
CA LEU A 90 -3.46 -8.92 -2.23
C LEU A 90 -4.51 -9.83 -1.58
N ALA A 91 -4.08 -10.96 -1.00
CA ALA A 91 -4.96 -11.90 -0.30
C ALA A 91 -5.60 -11.25 0.94
N LEU A 92 -4.80 -10.52 1.72
CA LEU A 92 -5.27 -9.80 2.90
C LEU A 92 -6.21 -8.64 2.54
N ALA A 93 -6.00 -7.96 1.43
CA ALA A 93 -6.95 -6.96 0.92
C ALA A 93 -8.31 -7.58 0.62
N GLY A 94 -8.34 -8.74 -0.04
CA GLY A 94 -9.57 -9.51 -0.24
C GLY A 94 -10.26 -9.88 1.08
N LEU A 95 -9.48 -10.31 2.08
CA LEU A 95 -9.99 -10.60 3.43
C LEU A 95 -10.57 -9.36 4.10
N VAL A 96 -9.91 -8.21 4.03
CA VAL A 96 -10.41 -6.95 4.62
C VAL A 96 -11.73 -6.53 3.97
N VAL A 97 -11.85 -6.61 2.65
CA VAL A 97 -13.13 -6.34 1.94
C VAL A 97 -14.22 -7.30 2.39
N LEU A 98 -13.91 -8.58 2.55
CA LEU A 98 -14.85 -9.58 3.08
C LEU A 98 -15.27 -9.26 4.51
N LEU A 99 -14.34 -8.91 5.38
CA LEU A 99 -14.64 -8.54 6.78
C LEU A 99 -15.55 -7.31 6.85
N VAL A 100 -15.28 -6.28 6.05
CA VAL A 100 -16.12 -5.07 5.94
C VAL A 100 -17.52 -5.41 5.40
N LEU A 101 -17.61 -6.26 4.39
CA LEU A 101 -18.89 -6.76 3.87
C LEU A 101 -19.72 -7.44 4.95
N LEU A 102 -19.11 -8.40 5.67
CA LEU A 102 -19.78 -9.18 6.69
C LEU A 102 -20.20 -8.32 7.90
N ALA A 103 -19.32 -7.41 8.35
CA ALA A 103 -19.63 -6.47 9.42
C ALA A 103 -20.75 -5.52 9.04
N GLY A 104 -20.69 -4.94 7.83
CA GLY A 104 -21.75 -4.07 7.30
C GLY A 104 -23.10 -4.78 7.21
N ARG A 105 -23.10 -6.05 6.77
CA ARG A 105 -24.30 -6.90 6.75
C ARG A 105 -24.85 -7.16 8.14
N ALA A 106 -23.99 -7.56 9.06
CA ALA A 106 -24.39 -7.93 10.41
C ALA A 106 -24.95 -6.73 11.20
N TRP A 107 -24.45 -5.53 10.96
CA TRP A 107 -24.77 -4.34 11.74
C TRP A 107 -25.68 -3.32 11.04
N GLY A 108 -25.80 -3.38 9.72
CA GLY A 108 -26.59 -2.41 8.95
C GLY A 108 -27.41 -3.02 7.81
N GLY A 109 -27.40 -4.36 7.69
CA GLY A 109 -28.15 -5.09 6.67
C GLY A 109 -27.39 -5.27 5.36
N GLU A 110 -27.96 -6.07 4.46
CA GLU A 110 -27.36 -6.55 3.21
C GLU A 110 -26.83 -5.41 2.34
N GLN A 111 -27.61 -4.34 2.19
CA GLN A 111 -27.25 -3.19 1.35
C GLN A 111 -26.08 -2.41 1.93
N THR A 112 -26.03 -2.23 3.25
CA THR A 112 -24.90 -1.60 3.92
C THR A 112 -23.61 -2.35 3.68
N GLY A 113 -23.63 -3.68 3.87
CA GLY A 113 -22.45 -4.51 3.63
C GLY A 113 -21.95 -4.42 2.19
N LEU A 114 -22.87 -4.50 1.22
CA LEU A 114 -22.51 -4.38 -0.20
C LEU A 114 -21.91 -3.02 -0.52
N MET A 115 -22.55 -1.93 -0.08
CA MET A 115 -22.04 -0.56 -0.33
C MET A 115 -20.67 -0.34 0.32
N ALA A 116 -20.50 -0.74 1.58
CA ALA A 116 -19.22 -0.62 2.28
C ALA A 116 -18.09 -1.39 1.58
N ALA A 117 -18.38 -2.62 1.14
CA ALA A 117 -17.40 -3.43 0.41
C ALA A 117 -17.03 -2.83 -0.95
N LEU A 118 -17.99 -2.30 -1.72
CA LEU A 118 -17.74 -1.62 -3.00
C LEU A 118 -16.95 -0.32 -2.83
N VAL A 119 -17.28 0.46 -1.80
CA VAL A 119 -16.53 1.67 -1.42
C VAL A 119 -15.07 1.32 -1.16
N LEU A 120 -14.80 0.30 -0.35
CA LEU A 120 -13.43 -0.11 -0.04
C LEU A 120 -12.71 -0.68 -1.26
N ALA A 121 -13.38 -1.55 -2.03
CA ALA A 121 -12.85 -2.22 -3.22
C ALA A 121 -12.47 -1.25 -4.35
N THR A 122 -12.91 0.00 -4.30
CA THR A 122 -12.63 1.03 -5.30
C THR A 122 -11.98 2.28 -4.70
N THR A 123 -11.50 2.18 -3.48
CA THR A 123 -10.74 3.25 -2.81
C THR A 123 -9.28 3.24 -3.30
N PRO A 124 -8.79 4.30 -3.97
CA PRO A 124 -7.45 4.30 -4.61
C PRO A 124 -6.32 3.95 -3.67
N GLN A 125 -6.27 4.54 -2.47
CA GLN A 125 -5.22 4.23 -1.50
C GLN A 125 -5.25 2.76 -1.06
N PHE A 126 -6.46 2.19 -0.86
CA PHE A 126 -6.59 0.79 -0.48
C PHE A 126 -6.05 -0.14 -1.57
N LEU A 127 -6.37 0.16 -2.84
CA LEU A 127 -5.89 -0.61 -3.99
C LEU A 127 -4.37 -0.47 -4.19
N ASN A 128 -3.83 0.74 -3.99
CA ASN A 128 -2.38 0.96 -4.05
C ASN A 128 -1.62 0.07 -3.06
N GLU A 129 -2.02 0.12 -1.79
CA GLU A 129 -1.35 -0.65 -0.74
C GLU A 129 -1.62 -2.16 -0.84
N ALA A 130 -2.73 -2.57 -1.49
CA ALA A 130 -3.04 -3.96 -1.77
C ALA A 130 -2.11 -4.56 -2.84
N GLY A 131 -1.64 -3.74 -3.78
CA GLY A 131 -0.67 -4.11 -4.81
C GLY A 131 0.80 -3.94 -4.41
N ASP A 132 1.09 -3.55 -3.16
CA ASP A 132 2.45 -3.30 -2.66
C ASP A 132 2.90 -4.43 -1.72
N GLY A 133 4.12 -4.94 -1.92
CA GLY A 133 4.73 -6.00 -1.11
C GLY A 133 5.26 -5.49 0.24
N ARG A 134 4.36 -4.95 1.09
CA ARG A 134 4.74 -4.31 2.36
C ARG A 134 3.83 -4.69 3.52
N VAL A 135 4.33 -4.41 4.73
CA VAL A 135 3.65 -4.75 6.00
C VAL A 135 2.33 -4.01 6.25
N ASP A 136 2.02 -2.94 5.50
CA ASP A 136 0.92 -2.03 5.79
C ASP A 136 -0.46 -2.69 5.61
N MET A 137 -0.63 -3.56 4.60
CA MET A 137 -1.87 -4.32 4.42
C MET A 137 -2.04 -5.40 5.50
N THR A 138 -0.96 -6.05 5.91
CA THR A 138 -0.96 -7.05 7.00
C THR A 138 -1.40 -6.40 8.32
N LEU A 139 -0.85 -5.23 8.64
CA LEU A 139 -1.28 -4.43 9.79
C LEU A 139 -2.76 -4.07 9.70
N THR A 140 -3.21 -3.61 8.53
CA THR A 140 -4.59 -3.17 8.32
C THR A 140 -5.58 -4.31 8.48
N ALA A 141 -5.25 -5.51 7.98
CA ALA A 141 -6.08 -6.69 8.16
C ALA A 141 -6.22 -7.07 9.65
N ALA A 142 -5.10 -7.08 10.38
CA ALA A 142 -5.09 -7.39 11.81
C ALA A 142 -5.86 -6.33 12.63
N ILE A 143 -5.66 -5.03 12.37
CA ILE A 143 -6.41 -3.94 13.02
C ILE A 143 -7.90 -4.07 12.69
N THR A 144 -8.27 -4.32 11.44
CA THR A 144 -9.68 -4.48 11.04
C THR A 144 -10.32 -5.61 11.82
N GLY A 145 -9.69 -6.80 11.84
CA GLY A 145 -10.17 -7.94 12.61
C GLY A 145 -10.34 -7.62 14.09
N ALA A 146 -9.37 -6.92 14.70
CA ALA A 146 -9.43 -6.53 16.11
C ALA A 146 -10.58 -5.54 16.40
N GLN A 147 -10.75 -4.50 15.58
CA GLN A 147 -11.81 -3.50 15.76
C GLN A 147 -13.21 -4.12 15.62
N LEU A 148 -13.40 -5.00 14.64
CA LEU A 148 -14.67 -5.70 14.45
C LEU A 148 -14.94 -6.69 15.60
N ALA A 149 -13.93 -7.43 16.05
CA ALA A 149 -14.04 -8.33 17.20
C ALA A 149 -14.35 -7.56 18.49
N PHE A 150 -13.76 -6.38 18.71
CA PHE A 150 -14.05 -5.52 19.85
C PHE A 150 -15.53 -5.11 19.89
N VAL A 151 -16.08 -4.60 18.80
CA VAL A 151 -17.51 -4.22 18.73
C VAL A 151 -18.41 -5.44 18.94
N HIS A 152 -18.06 -6.58 18.32
CA HIS A 152 -18.84 -7.81 18.48
C HIS A 152 -18.79 -8.33 19.93
N ALA A 153 -17.65 -8.24 20.61
CA ALA A 153 -17.51 -8.61 22.02
C ALA A 153 -18.36 -7.72 22.95
N LEU A 154 -18.41 -6.40 22.68
CA LEU A 154 -19.28 -5.48 23.44
C LEU A 154 -20.78 -5.71 23.18
N ARG A 155 -21.13 -6.28 22.03
CA ARG A 155 -22.51 -6.68 21.69
C ARG A 155 -22.89 -8.08 22.22
N GLY A 156 -22.11 -8.66 23.11
CA GLY A 156 -22.39 -9.93 23.74
C GLY A 156 -21.65 -11.13 23.13
N GLY A 157 -20.65 -10.89 22.26
CA GLY A 157 -19.76 -11.94 21.75
C GLY A 157 -19.07 -12.70 22.90
N GLY A 158 -19.06 -14.04 22.80
CA GLY A 158 -18.55 -14.96 23.83
C GLY A 158 -17.02 -15.06 23.90
N GLY A 159 -16.54 -16.12 24.55
CA GLY A 159 -15.11 -16.45 24.69
C GLY A 159 -14.34 -16.45 23.37
N PRO A 160 -14.83 -17.12 22.31
CA PRO A 160 -14.15 -17.15 21.00
C PRO A 160 -13.88 -15.77 20.42
N THR A 161 -14.82 -14.81 20.57
CA THR A 161 -14.62 -13.43 20.08
C THR A 161 -13.50 -12.71 20.82
N ARG A 162 -13.36 -12.93 22.14
CA ARG A 162 -12.27 -12.34 22.93
C ARG A 162 -10.91 -12.95 22.56
N LEU A 163 -10.87 -14.25 22.28
CA LEU A 163 -9.67 -14.91 21.77
C LEU A 163 -9.29 -14.38 20.38
N LEU A 164 -10.27 -14.19 19.50
CA LEU A 164 -10.05 -13.58 18.18
C LEU A 164 -9.50 -12.14 18.31
N LEU A 165 -10.06 -11.34 19.22
CA LEU A 165 -9.54 -9.99 19.50
C LEU A 165 -8.07 -10.04 19.94
N ALA A 166 -7.73 -10.93 20.89
CA ALA A 166 -6.37 -11.08 21.37
C ALA A 166 -5.40 -11.57 20.27
N LEU A 167 -5.84 -12.53 19.45
CA LEU A 167 -5.06 -13.01 18.30
C LEU A 167 -4.83 -11.89 17.28
N CYS A 168 -5.87 -11.13 16.92
CA CYS A 168 -5.71 -10.00 16.00
C CYS A 168 -4.77 -8.92 16.56
N LEU A 169 -4.81 -8.64 17.86
CA LEU A 169 -3.85 -7.75 18.53
C LEU A 169 -2.42 -8.27 18.44
N ALA A 170 -2.21 -9.57 18.67
CA ALA A 170 -0.90 -10.20 18.55
C ALA A 170 -0.39 -10.17 17.10
N LEU A 171 -1.24 -10.45 16.12
CA LEU A 171 -0.90 -10.33 14.70
C LEU A 171 -0.58 -8.87 14.30
N ALA A 172 -1.31 -7.88 14.84
CA ALA A 172 -0.99 -6.47 14.62
C ALA A 172 0.39 -6.09 15.19
N MET A 173 0.75 -6.63 16.38
CA MET A 173 2.08 -6.48 16.98
C MET A 173 3.15 -7.11 16.09
N LEU A 174 2.93 -8.31 15.57
CA LEU A 174 3.86 -9.03 14.69
C LEU A 174 3.91 -8.45 13.26
N ALA A 175 2.94 -7.62 12.85
CA ALA A 175 2.96 -6.93 11.57
C ALA A 175 3.83 -5.67 11.58
N LYS A 176 3.69 -4.83 12.61
CA LYS A 176 4.36 -3.51 12.62
C LYS A 176 4.74 -3.01 14.03
N GLY A 177 4.84 -3.92 15.00
CA GLY A 177 5.20 -3.57 16.38
C GLY A 177 4.06 -2.92 17.17
N PRO A 178 4.40 -2.17 18.25
CA PRO A 178 3.42 -1.68 19.22
C PRO A 178 2.37 -0.73 18.66
N VAL A 179 2.61 -0.10 17.51
CA VAL A 179 1.66 0.81 16.87
C VAL A 179 0.30 0.13 16.57
N GLY A 180 0.33 -1.16 16.19
CA GLY A 180 -0.89 -1.91 15.89
C GLY A 180 -1.83 -2.04 17.10
N PRO A 181 -1.41 -2.74 18.17
CA PRO A 181 -2.19 -2.82 19.41
C PRO A 181 -2.49 -1.46 20.02
N GLY A 182 -1.56 -0.50 19.92
CA GLY A 182 -1.73 0.86 20.43
C GLY A 182 -2.90 1.60 19.77
N LEU A 183 -3.03 1.54 18.45
CA LEU A 183 -4.15 2.14 17.72
C LEU A 183 -5.48 1.47 18.07
N VAL A 184 -5.51 0.13 18.19
CA VAL A 184 -6.72 -0.59 18.59
C VAL A 184 -7.11 -0.24 20.03
N GLY A 185 -6.16 -0.26 20.96
CA GLY A 185 -6.39 0.07 22.36
C GLY A 185 -6.87 1.50 22.56
N LEU A 186 -6.22 2.47 21.89
CA LEU A 186 -6.64 3.88 21.93
C LEU A 186 -8.06 4.07 21.36
N THR A 187 -8.35 3.43 20.22
CA THR A 187 -9.70 3.45 19.63
C THR A 187 -10.73 2.83 20.57
N ALA A 188 -10.41 1.68 21.17
CA ALA A 188 -11.28 1.00 22.12
C ALA A 188 -11.56 1.86 23.35
N LEU A 189 -10.53 2.52 23.90
CA LEU A 189 -10.65 3.42 25.03
C LEU A 189 -11.55 4.61 24.71
N VAL A 190 -11.26 5.35 23.64
CA VAL A 190 -12.05 6.52 23.24
C VAL A 190 -13.50 6.11 22.93
N SER A 191 -13.70 5.00 22.24
CA SER A 191 -15.03 4.47 21.93
C SER A 191 -15.79 4.05 23.21
N ALA A 192 -15.13 3.41 24.16
CA ALA A 192 -15.72 3.00 25.42
C ALA A 192 -16.11 4.22 26.28
N LEU A 193 -15.29 5.25 26.33
CA LEU A 193 -15.58 6.50 27.05
C LEU A 193 -16.75 7.24 26.41
N THR A 194 -16.73 7.44 25.08
CA THR A 194 -17.78 8.21 24.37
C THR A 194 -19.14 7.50 24.35
N ASN A 195 -19.16 6.18 24.47
CA ASN A 195 -20.38 5.37 24.55
C ASN A 195 -20.76 4.96 25.98
N ARG A 196 -20.01 5.39 27.00
CA ARG A 196 -20.20 5.02 28.42
C ARG A 196 -20.14 3.51 28.68
N LEU A 197 -19.24 2.82 27.97
CA LEU A 197 -19.04 1.37 28.02
C LEU A 197 -17.69 0.96 28.62
N LEU A 198 -17.06 1.83 29.43
CA LEU A 198 -15.74 1.55 29.99
C LEU A 198 -15.71 0.25 30.83
N GLY A 199 -16.70 0.06 31.71
CA GLY A 199 -16.81 -1.15 32.52
C GLY A 199 -16.96 -2.43 31.67
N PRO A 200 -17.91 -2.48 30.72
CA PRO A 200 -18.00 -3.58 29.75
C PRO A 200 -16.70 -3.82 28.97
N ALA A 201 -16.03 -2.76 28.52
CA ALA A 201 -14.77 -2.89 27.77
C ALA A 201 -13.64 -3.49 28.63
N LEU A 202 -13.51 -3.05 29.88
CA LEU A 202 -12.52 -3.62 30.83
C LEU A 202 -12.78 -5.11 31.13
N ARG A 203 -14.04 -5.55 31.12
CA ARG A 203 -14.40 -6.96 31.30
C ARG A 203 -13.97 -7.87 30.12
N LEU A 204 -13.56 -7.31 29.01
CA LEU A 204 -12.98 -8.09 27.89
C LEU A 204 -11.58 -8.56 28.19
N VAL A 205 -10.84 -7.84 29.04
CA VAL A 205 -9.51 -8.25 29.52
C VAL A 205 -9.68 -9.44 30.47
N ARG A 206 -9.28 -10.61 30.00
CA ARG A 206 -9.37 -11.89 30.72
C ARG A 206 -8.02 -12.61 30.66
N PRO A 207 -7.68 -13.48 31.62
CA PRO A 207 -6.40 -14.15 31.63
C PRO A 207 -6.08 -14.91 30.34
N LEU A 208 -6.99 -15.72 29.82
CA LEU A 208 -6.75 -16.53 28.63
C LEU A 208 -6.49 -15.69 27.37
N PRO A 209 -7.30 -14.67 27.00
CA PRO A 209 -6.96 -13.75 25.91
C PRO A 209 -5.60 -13.06 26.09
N VAL A 210 -5.26 -12.63 27.30
CA VAL A 210 -3.96 -12.00 27.59
C VAL A 210 -2.82 -12.99 27.37
N LEU A 211 -2.96 -14.23 27.85
CA LEU A 211 -1.97 -15.29 27.63
C LEU A 211 -1.79 -15.61 26.15
N VAL A 212 -2.86 -15.62 25.35
CA VAL A 212 -2.76 -15.82 23.89
C VAL A 212 -1.98 -14.67 23.24
N PHE A 213 -2.27 -13.43 23.60
CA PHE A 213 -1.51 -12.28 23.10
C PHE A 213 -0.02 -12.39 23.47
N LEU A 214 0.28 -12.67 24.73
CA LEU A 214 1.66 -12.78 25.21
C LEU A 214 2.40 -13.98 24.59
N ALA A 215 1.73 -15.12 24.42
CA ALA A 215 2.34 -16.28 23.80
C ALA A 215 2.68 -16.03 22.32
N VAL A 216 1.77 -15.43 21.57
CA VAL A 216 1.97 -15.23 20.13
C VAL A 216 2.92 -14.07 19.85
N ALA A 217 2.65 -12.88 20.39
CA ALA A 217 3.49 -11.71 20.16
C ALA A 217 4.77 -11.76 21.01
N GLY A 218 4.64 -11.95 22.32
CA GLY A 218 5.77 -12.00 23.24
C GLY A 218 6.72 -13.16 22.96
N GLY A 219 6.21 -14.29 22.49
CA GLY A 219 7.03 -15.44 22.09
C GLY A 219 8.06 -15.08 21.02
N TRP A 220 7.62 -14.41 19.92
CA TRP A 220 8.57 -13.96 18.90
C TRP A 220 9.55 -12.90 19.42
N TYR A 221 9.08 -11.90 20.16
CA TYR A 221 9.97 -10.88 20.74
C TYR A 221 11.00 -11.48 21.69
N GLY A 222 10.61 -12.50 22.49
CA GLY A 222 11.51 -13.26 23.37
C GLY A 222 12.55 -14.05 22.59
N LEU A 223 12.15 -14.75 21.53
CA LEU A 223 13.06 -15.47 20.66
C LEU A 223 14.03 -14.54 19.94
N ALA A 224 13.56 -13.42 19.38
CA ALA A 224 14.39 -12.42 18.71
C ALA A 224 15.42 -11.79 19.68
N TYR A 225 15.00 -11.51 20.92
CA TYR A 225 15.92 -11.07 21.97
C TYR A 225 16.97 -12.14 22.32
N HIS A 226 16.57 -13.40 22.43
CA HIS A 226 17.49 -14.51 22.67
C HIS A 226 18.54 -14.65 21.55
N HIS A 227 18.15 -14.41 20.29
CA HIS A 227 19.04 -14.49 19.13
C HIS A 227 20.05 -13.33 19.03
N ARG A 228 19.65 -12.09 19.37
CA ARG A 228 20.45 -10.87 19.11
C ARG A 228 20.60 -9.93 20.30
N GLY A 229 20.06 -10.28 21.45
CA GLY A 229 20.20 -9.52 22.68
C GLY A 229 19.82 -8.05 22.55
N MET A 230 20.69 -7.19 23.06
CA MET A 230 20.47 -5.74 23.06
C MET A 230 20.49 -5.11 21.68
N ASP A 231 21.13 -5.69 20.67
CA ASP A 231 21.11 -5.18 19.29
C ASP A 231 19.70 -5.21 18.71
N PHE A 232 18.94 -6.27 19.02
CA PHE A 232 17.52 -6.34 18.66
C PHE A 232 16.69 -5.25 19.36
N VAL A 233 16.91 -5.02 20.65
CA VAL A 233 16.22 -3.96 21.40
C VAL A 233 16.55 -2.59 20.83
N ALA A 234 17.83 -2.30 20.61
CA ALA A 234 18.27 -1.04 20.03
C ALA A 234 17.65 -0.78 18.66
N LYS A 235 17.62 -1.79 17.79
CA LYS A 235 17.07 -1.66 16.44
C LYS A 235 15.54 -1.60 16.43
N GLN A 236 14.87 -2.63 16.97
CA GLN A 236 13.41 -2.79 16.83
C GLN A 236 12.62 -1.93 17.81
N ILE A 237 13.09 -1.77 19.05
CA ILE A 237 12.33 -1.05 20.07
C ILE A 237 12.70 0.43 20.06
N ILE A 238 13.99 0.75 20.15
CA ILE A 238 14.43 2.14 20.30
C ILE A 238 14.40 2.86 18.95
N SER A 239 15.15 2.38 17.95
CA SER A 239 15.29 3.09 16.67
C SER A 239 14.01 3.05 15.82
N GLU A 240 13.41 1.88 15.57
CA GLU A 240 12.29 1.76 14.65
C GLU A 240 10.94 2.20 15.25
N ASN A 241 10.74 2.05 16.54
CA ASN A 241 9.49 2.43 17.21
C ASN A 241 9.63 3.68 18.07
N GLY A 242 10.67 3.80 18.90
CA GLY A 242 10.90 4.94 19.79
C GLY A 242 11.16 6.23 19.02
N GLU A 243 12.17 6.27 18.15
CA GLU A 243 12.50 7.45 17.35
C GLU A 243 11.40 7.82 16.34
N ALA A 244 10.71 6.81 15.77
CA ALA A 244 9.60 7.06 14.86
C ALA A 244 8.41 7.73 15.55
N LEU A 245 8.19 7.46 16.85
CA LEU A 245 7.10 8.01 17.65
C LEU A 245 7.47 9.35 18.32
N LEU A 246 8.68 9.48 18.81
CA LEU A 246 9.13 10.64 19.59
C LEU A 246 9.84 11.69 18.73
N GLY A 247 10.23 11.36 17.51
CA GLY A 247 10.99 12.22 16.62
C GLY A 247 12.49 12.09 16.85
N GLY A 248 13.20 11.52 15.88
CA GLY A 248 14.66 11.49 15.82
C GLY A 248 15.18 12.39 14.69
N SER A 249 16.48 12.71 14.71
CA SER A 249 17.15 13.55 13.71
C SER A 249 17.06 13.04 12.27
N ARG A 250 16.67 11.77 12.08
CA ARG A 250 16.51 11.12 10.77
C ARG A 250 15.26 11.52 10.00
N PHE A 251 14.27 12.15 10.65
CA PHE A 251 12.96 12.36 10.02
C PHE A 251 12.63 13.86 9.97
N PRO A 252 12.45 14.43 8.76
CA PRO A 252 12.03 15.82 8.63
C PRO A 252 10.63 16.00 9.22
N HIS A 253 10.46 17.03 10.05
CA HIS A 253 9.16 17.41 10.59
C HIS A 253 8.23 17.86 9.47
N ARG A 254 7.15 17.11 9.23
CA ARG A 254 6.09 17.48 8.28
C ARG A 254 4.90 18.04 9.04
N SER A 255 4.21 19.00 8.42
CA SER A 255 3.00 19.62 8.97
C SER A 255 1.97 18.56 9.40
N PRO A 256 1.24 18.75 10.53
CA PRO A 256 0.09 17.91 10.91
C PRO A 256 -0.98 17.82 9.80
N LEU A 257 -1.08 18.84 8.93
CA LEU A 257 -2.02 18.89 7.81
C LEU A 257 -1.60 17.99 6.62
N PHE A 258 -0.41 17.37 6.68
CA PHE A 258 0.08 16.48 5.62
C PHE A 258 -0.96 15.44 5.18
N TYR A 259 -1.73 14.90 6.13
CA TYR A 259 -2.68 13.83 5.84
C TYR A 259 -4.00 14.27 5.22
N LEU A 260 -4.30 15.55 5.11
CA LEU A 260 -5.52 16.01 4.45
C LEU A 260 -5.56 15.61 2.97
N ALA A 261 -4.46 15.83 2.24
CA ALA A 261 -4.39 15.44 0.84
C ALA A 261 -4.48 13.91 0.64
N PRO A 262 -3.68 13.04 1.31
CA PRO A 262 -3.85 11.59 1.25
C PRO A 262 -5.25 11.11 1.68
N LEU A 263 -5.87 11.74 2.69
CA LEU A 263 -7.22 11.37 3.11
C LEU A 263 -8.23 11.61 1.99
N VAL A 264 -8.22 12.81 1.39
CA VAL A 264 -9.18 13.20 0.36
C VAL A 264 -8.89 12.47 -0.95
N LEU A 265 -7.68 12.61 -1.50
CA LEU A 265 -7.33 12.06 -2.80
C LEU A 265 -7.30 10.53 -2.80
N GLY A 266 -6.73 9.94 -1.74
CA GLY A 266 -6.67 8.48 -1.60
C GLY A 266 -8.02 7.80 -1.32
N GLY A 267 -9.08 8.56 -1.07
CA GLY A 267 -10.44 8.07 -0.85
C GLY A 267 -11.45 8.47 -1.93
N LEU A 268 -11.02 9.18 -2.99
CA LEU A 268 -11.92 9.54 -4.08
C LEU A 268 -12.51 8.28 -4.76
N PRO A 269 -13.75 8.36 -5.27
CA PRO A 269 -14.68 9.49 -5.19
C PRO A 269 -15.46 9.58 -3.86
N TRP A 270 -15.29 8.60 -2.97
CA TRP A 270 -16.11 8.39 -1.78
C TRP A 270 -15.92 9.45 -0.70
N THR A 271 -14.77 10.10 -0.65
CA THR A 271 -14.50 11.22 0.27
C THR A 271 -15.39 12.44 0.03
N LEU A 272 -16.02 12.53 -1.13
CA LEU A 272 -16.99 13.61 -1.41
C LEU A 272 -18.23 13.57 -0.50
N VAL A 273 -18.63 12.40 -0.01
CA VAL A 273 -19.77 12.25 0.91
C VAL A 273 -19.33 12.08 2.36
N LEU A 274 -18.03 12.04 2.62
CA LEU A 274 -17.45 11.72 3.92
C LEU A 274 -17.94 12.63 5.07
N PRO A 275 -18.01 13.97 4.94
CA PRO A 275 -18.44 14.82 6.05
C PRO A 275 -19.86 14.48 6.54
N TRP A 276 -20.79 14.23 5.62
CA TRP A 276 -22.18 13.85 5.96
C TRP A 276 -22.26 12.46 6.55
N ALA A 277 -21.51 11.51 5.98
CA ALA A 277 -21.45 10.15 6.49
C ALA A 277 -20.92 10.11 7.94
N LEU A 278 -19.83 10.84 8.23
CA LEU A 278 -19.27 10.95 9.59
C LEU A 278 -20.26 11.59 10.57
N ALA A 279 -20.88 12.70 10.18
CA ALA A 279 -21.87 13.39 11.03
C ALA A 279 -23.08 12.50 11.34
N ARG A 280 -23.59 11.77 10.35
CA ARG A 280 -24.70 10.83 10.51
C ARG A 280 -24.31 9.64 11.39
N GLY A 281 -23.14 9.05 11.12
CA GLY A 281 -22.61 7.94 11.92
C GLY A 281 -22.43 8.29 13.39
N TRP A 282 -21.89 9.47 13.67
CA TRP A 282 -21.71 9.95 15.04
C TRP A 282 -23.05 10.19 15.77
N ARG A 283 -24.03 10.79 15.08
CA ARG A 283 -25.35 11.11 15.66
C ARG A 283 -26.30 9.91 15.75
N SER A 284 -25.97 8.76 15.17
CA SER A 284 -26.88 7.62 15.08
C SER A 284 -27.22 6.97 16.42
N GLY A 285 -26.39 7.14 17.46
CA GLY A 285 -26.51 6.42 18.73
C GLY A 285 -26.10 4.93 18.66
N ASP A 286 -25.91 4.35 17.48
CA ASP A 286 -25.48 2.96 17.32
C ASP A 286 -23.99 2.80 17.63
N LEU A 287 -23.65 1.80 18.45
CA LEU A 287 -22.29 1.53 18.90
C LEU A 287 -21.32 1.29 17.73
N ALA A 288 -21.71 0.48 16.75
CA ALA A 288 -20.79 0.12 15.65
C ALA A 288 -20.50 1.31 14.75
N ARG A 289 -21.51 2.15 14.47
CA ARG A 289 -21.35 3.37 13.66
C ARG A 289 -20.46 4.39 14.37
N ARG A 290 -20.72 4.66 15.65
CA ARG A 290 -19.89 5.56 16.47
C ARG A 290 -18.47 5.06 16.63
N HIS A 291 -18.32 3.74 16.82
CA HIS A 291 -17.00 3.12 16.88
C HIS A 291 -16.23 3.28 15.57
N ALA A 292 -16.86 3.06 14.42
CA ALA A 292 -16.21 3.25 13.12
C ALA A 292 -15.77 4.71 12.90
N VAL A 293 -16.59 5.69 13.29
CA VAL A 293 -16.21 7.12 13.27
C VAL A 293 -15.02 7.37 14.22
N THR A 294 -15.07 6.84 15.44
CA THR A 294 -13.98 6.95 16.42
C THR A 294 -12.70 6.33 15.90
N TRP A 295 -12.79 5.13 15.31
CA TRP A 295 -11.64 4.44 14.72
C TRP A 295 -10.97 5.28 13.63
N ALA A 296 -11.74 5.80 12.68
CA ALA A 296 -11.20 6.68 11.65
C ALA A 296 -10.55 7.95 12.24
N ALA A 297 -11.21 8.58 13.21
CA ALA A 297 -10.70 9.78 13.86
C ALA A 297 -9.41 9.53 14.65
N VAL A 298 -9.34 8.44 15.42
CA VAL A 298 -8.16 8.09 16.23
C VAL A 298 -6.96 7.84 15.33
N VAL A 299 -7.10 7.04 14.26
CA VAL A 299 -6.00 6.77 13.33
C VAL A 299 -5.53 8.06 12.65
N PHE A 300 -6.46 8.89 12.18
CA PHE A 300 -6.14 10.17 11.54
C PHE A 300 -5.39 11.11 12.48
N VAL A 301 -5.92 11.33 13.68
CA VAL A 301 -5.32 12.22 14.68
C VAL A 301 -3.95 11.70 15.13
N PHE A 302 -3.84 10.41 15.47
CA PHE A 302 -2.59 9.81 15.91
C PHE A 302 -1.45 10.05 14.91
N PHE A 303 -1.67 9.72 13.63
CA PHE A 303 -0.63 9.91 12.62
C PHE A 303 -0.43 11.39 12.24
N SER A 304 -1.42 12.25 12.38
CA SER A 304 -1.25 13.70 12.14
C SER A 304 -0.25 14.32 13.10
N PHE A 305 -0.14 13.81 14.31
CA PHE A 305 0.84 14.26 15.31
C PHE A 305 2.14 13.44 15.30
N ALA A 306 2.16 12.24 14.72
CA ALA A 306 3.39 11.46 14.61
C ALA A 306 4.44 12.18 13.73
N PRO A 307 5.73 12.22 14.12
CA PRO A 307 6.79 12.89 13.36
C PRO A 307 6.97 12.31 11.97
N LEU A 308 7.09 10.98 11.87
CA LEU A 308 7.24 10.27 10.61
C LEU A 308 5.88 10.16 9.89
N LYS A 309 5.83 10.68 8.66
CA LYS A 309 4.60 10.71 7.87
C LYS A 309 4.76 10.03 6.52
N ARG A 310 3.86 9.07 6.26
CA ARG A 310 3.72 8.38 4.97
C ARG A 310 2.23 8.23 4.66
N ALA A 311 1.83 8.37 3.40
CA ALA A 311 0.43 8.24 3.00
C ALA A 311 -0.17 6.88 3.41
N ALA A 312 0.61 5.80 3.33
CA ALA A 312 0.24 4.44 3.73
C ALA A 312 -0.23 4.33 5.20
N TYR A 313 0.20 5.23 6.09
CA TYR A 313 -0.22 5.19 7.50
C TYR A 313 -1.70 5.48 7.72
N LEU A 314 -2.39 6.04 6.73
CA LEU A 314 -3.85 6.18 6.76
C LEU A 314 -4.59 4.90 6.31
N LEU A 315 -3.90 3.87 5.83
CA LEU A 315 -4.56 2.66 5.35
C LEU A 315 -5.49 2.02 6.40
N PRO A 316 -5.09 1.90 7.70
CA PRO A 316 -5.95 1.27 8.72
C PRO A 316 -7.27 1.99 9.00
N LEU A 317 -7.47 3.24 8.58
CA LEU A 317 -8.77 3.93 8.73
C LEU A 317 -9.72 3.67 7.55
N ARG A 318 -9.23 3.17 6.39
CA ARG A 318 -10.05 2.98 5.20
C ARG A 318 -11.22 2.01 5.40
N PRO A 319 -11.07 0.85 6.09
CA PRO A 319 -12.17 -0.03 6.41
C PRO A 319 -13.27 0.66 7.24
N ALA A 320 -12.88 1.49 8.22
CA ALA A 320 -13.82 2.26 9.03
C ALA A 320 -14.61 3.27 8.18
N LEU A 321 -13.92 4.04 7.32
CA LEU A 321 -14.56 4.99 6.41
C LEU A 321 -15.52 4.30 5.45
N ALA A 322 -15.12 3.14 4.92
CA ALA A 322 -15.97 2.35 4.03
C ALA A 322 -17.26 1.91 4.73
N LEU A 323 -17.20 1.45 5.98
CA LEU A 323 -18.39 1.13 6.78
C LEU A 323 -19.28 2.36 6.97
N VAL A 324 -18.72 3.49 7.40
CA VAL A 324 -19.48 4.73 7.65
C VAL A 324 -20.15 5.23 6.37
N ILE A 325 -19.45 5.23 5.24
CA ILE A 325 -20.01 5.62 3.94
C ILE A 325 -21.05 4.61 3.47
N GLY A 326 -20.81 3.31 3.65
CA GLY A 326 -21.75 2.26 3.29
C GLY A 326 -23.09 2.36 4.03
N TRP A 327 -23.07 2.66 5.33
CA TRP A 327 -24.30 2.96 6.10
C TRP A 327 -25.02 4.17 5.54
N TRP A 328 -24.27 5.25 5.30
CA TRP A 328 -24.85 6.48 4.78
C TRP A 328 -25.52 6.27 3.40
N LEU A 329 -24.85 5.55 2.49
CA LEU A 329 -25.38 5.23 1.15
C LEU A 329 -26.64 4.35 1.25
N ALA A 330 -26.65 3.36 2.15
CA ALA A 330 -27.81 2.49 2.35
C ALA A 330 -29.01 3.25 2.90
N GLU A 331 -28.81 4.16 3.86
CA GLU A 331 -29.87 5.01 4.39
C GLU A 331 -30.39 6.00 3.35
N ALA A 332 -29.49 6.65 2.59
CA ALA A 332 -29.89 7.56 1.52
C ALA A 332 -30.72 6.85 0.44
N ALA A 333 -30.40 5.58 0.16
CA ALA A 333 -31.18 4.77 -0.78
C ALA A 333 -32.56 4.39 -0.25
N ALA A 334 -32.72 4.24 1.07
CA ALA A 334 -34.01 3.91 1.70
C ALA A 334 -34.92 5.14 1.88
N GLU A 335 -34.34 6.31 2.12
CA GLU A 335 -35.09 7.53 2.41
C GLU A 335 -35.66 8.23 1.16
N GLU A 336 -35.23 7.86 -0.05
CA GLU A 336 -35.64 8.45 -1.36
C GLU A 336 -35.64 10.00 -1.40
N ARG A 337 -35.01 10.64 -0.43
CA ARG A 337 -35.04 12.10 -0.27
C ARG A 337 -34.09 12.78 -1.24
N PRO A 338 -34.56 13.80 -2.00
CA PRO A 338 -33.66 14.66 -2.73
C PRO A 338 -32.79 15.41 -1.72
N ALA A 339 -31.55 15.05 -1.62
CA ALA A 339 -30.62 15.71 -0.74
C ALA A 339 -30.25 17.09 -1.32
N GLY A 340 -30.19 18.10 -0.47
CA GLY A 340 -30.00 19.49 -0.80
C GLY A 340 -28.82 19.89 -1.70
N ARG A 341 -28.25 21.08 -1.55
CA ARG A 341 -27.22 21.69 -2.42
C ARG A 341 -26.02 20.81 -2.74
N TRP A 342 -25.63 19.88 -1.85
CA TRP A 342 -24.50 18.98 -2.07
C TRP A 342 -24.76 17.93 -3.18
N VAL A 343 -26.03 17.52 -3.42
CA VAL A 343 -26.37 16.64 -4.55
C VAL A 343 -26.16 17.35 -5.88
N ALA A 344 -26.49 18.64 -5.94
CA ALA A 344 -26.19 19.45 -7.12
C ALA A 344 -24.67 19.48 -7.39
N LEU A 345 -23.85 19.63 -6.34
CA LEU A 345 -22.40 19.55 -6.44
C LEU A 345 -21.92 18.16 -6.90
N ALA A 346 -22.44 17.09 -6.29
CA ALA A 346 -22.08 15.71 -6.67
C ALA A 346 -22.45 15.41 -8.12
N ARG A 347 -23.62 15.88 -8.58
CA ARG A 347 -24.02 15.79 -10.00
C ARG A 347 -23.10 16.58 -10.91
N ALA A 348 -22.76 17.81 -10.54
CA ALA A 348 -21.84 18.62 -11.32
C ALA A 348 -20.47 17.94 -11.46
N LEU A 349 -19.95 17.38 -10.36
CA LEU A 349 -18.69 16.62 -10.36
C LEU A 349 -18.80 15.36 -11.23
N ALA A 350 -19.91 14.63 -11.18
CA ALA A 350 -20.12 13.48 -12.05
C ALA A 350 -20.17 13.87 -13.55
N VAL A 351 -20.80 15.01 -13.88
CA VAL A 351 -20.83 15.55 -15.25
C VAL A 351 -19.43 15.99 -15.69
N VAL A 352 -18.68 16.69 -14.84
CA VAL A 352 -17.28 17.08 -15.12
C VAL A 352 -16.40 15.85 -15.30
N THR A 353 -16.60 14.80 -14.48
CA THR A 353 -15.88 13.52 -14.63
C THR A 353 -16.20 12.86 -15.96
N ALA A 354 -17.49 12.83 -16.36
CA ALA A 354 -17.90 12.31 -17.67
C ALA A 354 -17.24 13.07 -18.81
N ALA A 355 -17.26 14.42 -18.78
CA ALA A 355 -16.62 15.26 -19.77
C ALA A 355 -15.09 15.03 -19.83
N GLY A 356 -14.41 14.91 -18.69
CA GLY A 356 -12.99 14.60 -18.61
C GLY A 356 -12.62 13.23 -19.17
N LEU A 357 -13.44 12.21 -18.91
CA LEU A 357 -13.25 10.87 -19.46
C LEU A 357 -13.54 10.81 -20.97
N LEU A 358 -14.52 11.58 -21.47
CA LEU A 358 -14.74 11.75 -22.91
C LEU A 358 -13.57 12.46 -23.58
N ALA A 359 -13.04 13.50 -22.95
CA ALA A 359 -11.84 14.21 -23.43
C ALA A 359 -10.61 13.29 -23.46
N LEU A 360 -10.43 12.44 -22.45
CA LEU A 360 -9.38 11.41 -22.41
C LEU A 360 -9.53 10.42 -23.58
N ALA A 361 -10.75 9.92 -23.80
CA ALA A 361 -11.05 9.01 -24.90
C ALA A 361 -10.81 9.66 -26.28
N ALA A 362 -11.27 10.90 -26.47
CA ALA A 362 -11.07 11.66 -27.69
C ALA A 362 -9.58 11.99 -27.92
N GLY A 363 -8.85 12.36 -26.85
CA GLY A 363 -7.41 12.60 -26.90
C GLY A 363 -6.62 11.37 -27.30
N ALA A 364 -6.95 10.19 -26.73
CA ALA A 364 -6.32 8.93 -27.10
C ALA A 364 -6.57 8.58 -28.58
N ALA A 365 -7.79 8.79 -29.07
CA ALA A 365 -8.15 8.61 -30.48
C ALA A 365 -7.41 9.60 -31.40
N ALA A 366 -7.34 10.88 -31.02
CA ALA A 366 -6.65 11.92 -31.76
C ALA A 366 -5.14 11.62 -31.93
N VAL A 367 -4.50 11.09 -30.88
CA VAL A 367 -3.12 10.61 -30.94
C VAL A 367 -2.98 9.48 -31.96
N ARG A 368 -3.92 8.51 -31.98
CA ARG A 368 -3.89 7.36 -32.91
C ARG A 368 -4.04 7.80 -34.37
N TRP A 369 -4.92 8.75 -34.63
CA TRP A 369 -5.19 9.23 -36.02
C TRP A 369 -4.24 10.34 -36.49
N GLY A 370 -3.18 10.63 -35.70
CA GLY A 370 -2.15 11.61 -36.09
C GLY A 370 -2.63 13.07 -36.03
N LEU A 371 -3.80 13.33 -35.44
CA LEU A 371 -4.30 14.70 -35.22
C LEU A 371 -3.45 15.45 -34.19
N VAL A 372 -2.76 14.72 -33.31
CA VAL A 372 -1.79 15.23 -32.35
C VAL A 372 -0.41 14.71 -32.76
N PRO A 373 0.61 15.57 -32.93
CA PRO A 373 1.95 15.17 -33.33
C PRO A 373 2.71 14.53 -32.16
N SER A 374 2.24 13.35 -31.72
CA SER A 374 2.72 12.66 -30.51
C SER A 374 4.22 12.39 -30.52
N ALA A 375 4.81 12.04 -31.68
CA ALA A 375 6.24 11.80 -31.79
C ALA A 375 7.09 13.04 -31.43
N ARG A 376 6.68 14.22 -31.94
CA ARG A 376 7.36 15.49 -31.60
C ARG A 376 7.19 15.87 -30.13
N LEU A 377 5.96 15.67 -29.58
CA LEU A 377 5.68 15.95 -28.17
C LEU A 377 6.45 15.02 -27.25
N ILE A 378 6.59 13.72 -27.59
CA ILE A 378 7.40 12.77 -26.84
C ILE A 378 8.87 13.19 -26.84
N GLU A 379 9.40 13.58 -28.02
CA GLU A 379 10.78 14.02 -28.14
C GLU A 379 11.05 15.31 -27.36
N GLU A 380 10.16 16.29 -27.45
CA GLU A 380 10.27 17.54 -26.69
C GLU A 380 10.14 17.32 -25.17
N ALA A 381 9.19 16.46 -24.73
CA ALA A 381 9.05 16.11 -23.34
C ALA A 381 10.27 15.34 -22.81
N ALA A 382 10.85 14.45 -23.63
CA ALA A 382 12.08 13.72 -23.28
C ALA A 382 13.27 14.67 -23.11
N ARG A 383 13.39 15.67 -23.96
CA ARG A 383 14.46 16.70 -23.84
C ARG A 383 14.33 17.56 -22.57
N ARG A 384 13.12 17.70 -22.03
CA ARG A 384 12.84 18.44 -20.80
C ARG A 384 12.87 17.56 -19.53
N GLU A 385 13.29 16.32 -19.65
CA GLU A 385 13.34 15.33 -18.54
C GLU A 385 11.99 15.18 -17.80
N VAL A 386 10.87 15.30 -18.52
CA VAL A 386 9.54 15.25 -17.92
C VAL A 386 8.94 13.86 -18.12
N ASP A 387 8.32 13.33 -17.07
CA ASP A 387 7.52 12.08 -17.10
C ASP A 387 6.42 12.10 -18.19
N ALA A 388 6.11 13.26 -18.76
CA ALA A 388 5.15 13.43 -19.85
C ALA A 388 5.46 12.54 -21.07
N ALA A 389 6.73 12.32 -21.41
CA ALA A 389 7.12 11.44 -22.51
C ALA A 389 6.65 9.99 -22.28
N MET A 390 6.76 9.50 -21.06
CA MET A 390 6.26 8.17 -20.68
C MET A 390 4.72 8.12 -20.80
N TYR A 391 4.02 9.11 -20.25
CA TYR A 391 2.56 9.16 -20.32
C TYR A 391 2.04 9.19 -21.76
N LEU A 392 2.67 9.99 -22.64
CA LEU A 392 2.34 10.03 -24.05
C LEU A 392 2.59 8.69 -24.76
N ARG A 393 3.69 7.99 -24.45
CA ARG A 393 3.97 6.65 -24.98
C ARG A 393 2.90 5.66 -24.57
N VAL A 394 2.50 5.65 -23.28
CA VAL A 394 1.41 4.79 -22.77
C VAL A 394 0.12 5.06 -23.53
N VAL A 395 -0.27 6.33 -23.69
CA VAL A 395 -1.49 6.70 -24.44
C VAL A 395 -1.38 6.24 -25.91
N THR A 396 -0.21 6.39 -26.55
CA THR A 396 -0.01 5.98 -27.94
C THR A 396 -0.12 4.46 -28.11
N GLN A 397 0.43 3.68 -27.18
CA GLN A 397 0.44 2.21 -27.25
C GLN A 397 -0.90 1.58 -26.87
N ALA A 398 -1.56 2.11 -25.84
CA ALA A 398 -2.79 1.57 -25.27
C ALA A 398 -4.05 2.38 -25.63
N TRP A 399 -3.99 3.23 -26.68
CA TRP A 399 -5.04 4.18 -27.03
C TRP A 399 -6.44 3.57 -27.09
N GLY A 400 -6.60 2.39 -27.71
CA GLY A 400 -7.90 1.74 -27.87
C GLY A 400 -8.52 1.31 -26.54
N ALA A 401 -7.72 0.74 -25.64
CA ALA A 401 -8.17 0.37 -24.30
C ALA A 401 -8.50 1.61 -23.45
N ILE A 402 -7.65 2.65 -23.50
CA ILE A 402 -7.87 3.91 -22.78
C ILE A 402 -9.13 4.60 -23.30
N ALA A 403 -9.36 4.65 -24.62
CA ALA A 403 -10.54 5.22 -25.22
C ALA A 403 -11.81 4.44 -24.80
N ALA A 404 -11.79 3.11 -24.89
CA ALA A 404 -12.92 2.27 -24.49
C ALA A 404 -13.28 2.43 -23.01
N LEU A 405 -12.28 2.42 -22.12
CA LEU A 405 -12.48 2.63 -20.68
C LEU A 405 -12.93 4.07 -20.37
N GLY A 406 -12.42 5.06 -21.10
CA GLY A 406 -12.87 6.45 -21.01
C GLY A 406 -14.34 6.61 -21.37
N LEU A 407 -14.78 5.99 -22.47
CA LEU A 407 -16.19 5.99 -22.89
C LEU A 407 -17.08 5.24 -21.89
N ALA A 408 -16.68 4.05 -21.45
CA ALA A 408 -17.41 3.28 -20.45
C ALA A 408 -17.54 4.04 -19.12
N GLY A 409 -16.45 4.65 -18.67
CA GLY A 409 -16.42 5.48 -17.46
C GLY A 409 -17.29 6.74 -17.61
N ALA A 410 -17.29 7.39 -18.78
CA ALA A 410 -18.12 8.56 -19.06
C ALA A 410 -19.61 8.19 -19.05
N LEU A 411 -19.99 7.06 -19.64
CA LEU A 411 -21.35 6.54 -19.58
C LEU A 411 -21.76 6.27 -18.12
N ALA A 412 -20.90 5.60 -17.35
CA ALA A 412 -21.15 5.33 -15.95
C ALA A 412 -21.29 6.62 -15.14
N ALA A 413 -20.45 7.65 -15.38
CA ALA A 413 -20.56 8.94 -14.71
C ALA A 413 -21.87 9.67 -15.07
N GLY A 414 -22.33 9.59 -16.33
CA GLY A 414 -23.63 10.07 -16.75
C GLY A 414 -24.79 9.37 -16.04
N LEU A 415 -24.70 8.03 -15.87
CA LEU A 415 -25.67 7.24 -15.10
C LEU A 415 -25.67 7.63 -13.62
N ALA A 416 -24.48 7.86 -13.02
CA ALA A 416 -24.36 8.34 -11.65
C ALA A 416 -25.04 9.72 -11.48
N ALA A 417 -24.80 10.67 -12.38
CA ALA A 417 -25.43 11.98 -12.38
C ALA A 417 -26.96 11.89 -12.50
N ARG A 418 -27.49 10.98 -13.36
CA ARG A 418 -28.93 10.71 -13.49
C ARG A 418 -29.51 10.10 -12.21
N GLY A 419 -28.81 9.10 -11.64
CA GLY A 419 -29.21 8.46 -10.39
C GLY A 419 -29.33 9.48 -9.25
N LEU A 420 -28.32 10.33 -9.06
CA LEU A 420 -28.32 11.42 -8.09
C LEU A 420 -29.49 12.39 -8.31
N GLY A 421 -29.79 12.76 -9.59
CA GLY A 421 -30.90 13.66 -9.91
C GLY A 421 -32.28 13.10 -9.68
N ARG A 422 -32.41 11.78 -9.62
CA ARG A 422 -33.68 11.06 -9.40
C ARG A 422 -33.78 10.43 -8.02
N ALA A 423 -32.86 10.78 -7.09
CA ALA A 423 -32.72 10.18 -5.76
C ALA A 423 -32.53 8.63 -5.77
N ARG A 424 -32.05 8.06 -6.86
CA ARG A 424 -31.73 6.63 -6.99
C ARG A 424 -30.30 6.38 -6.51
N TRP A 425 -30.07 6.46 -5.21
CA TRP A 425 -28.75 6.40 -4.59
C TRP A 425 -28.01 5.10 -4.83
N ARG A 426 -28.73 3.96 -4.87
CA ARG A 426 -28.14 2.67 -5.19
C ARG A 426 -27.54 2.66 -6.59
N ASP A 427 -28.29 3.14 -7.57
CA ASP A 427 -27.84 3.17 -8.97
C ASP A 427 -26.67 4.14 -9.14
N ALA A 428 -26.74 5.29 -8.45
CA ALA A 428 -25.65 6.27 -8.41
C ALA A 428 -24.36 5.68 -7.81
N ALA A 429 -24.46 4.94 -6.70
CA ALA A 429 -23.31 4.31 -6.05
C ALA A 429 -22.69 3.22 -6.93
N LEU A 430 -23.50 2.36 -7.56
CA LEU A 430 -23.03 1.32 -8.47
C LEU A 430 -22.35 1.93 -9.72
N ALA A 431 -22.96 2.98 -10.29
CA ALA A 431 -22.37 3.70 -11.41
C ALA A 431 -21.05 4.40 -11.02
N THR A 432 -20.97 4.98 -9.83
CA THR A 432 -19.72 5.57 -9.28
C THR A 432 -18.65 4.50 -9.08
N THR A 433 -19.02 3.30 -8.61
CA THR A 433 -18.11 2.15 -8.52
C THR A 433 -17.55 1.78 -9.91
N ALA A 434 -18.38 1.78 -10.94
CA ALA A 434 -17.94 1.50 -12.31
C ALA A 434 -16.99 2.58 -12.84
N VAL A 435 -17.24 3.86 -12.57
CA VAL A 435 -16.31 4.97 -12.88
C VAL A 435 -14.96 4.73 -12.20
N ALA A 436 -14.97 4.47 -10.90
CA ALA A 436 -13.75 4.24 -10.14
C ALA A 436 -12.98 3.02 -10.66
N ALA A 437 -13.67 1.94 -11.05
CA ALA A 437 -13.05 0.76 -11.65
C ALA A 437 -12.41 1.09 -13.01
N CYS A 438 -13.10 1.81 -13.92
CA CYS A 438 -12.53 2.21 -15.21
C CYS A 438 -11.28 3.08 -15.03
N VAL A 439 -11.32 4.07 -14.14
CA VAL A 439 -10.16 4.92 -13.83
C VAL A 439 -9.02 4.08 -13.24
N THR A 440 -9.32 3.15 -12.34
CA THR A 440 -8.31 2.26 -11.74
C THR A 440 -7.66 1.38 -12.80
N VAL A 441 -8.45 0.79 -13.72
CA VAL A 441 -7.88 -0.04 -14.81
C VAL A 441 -6.95 0.80 -15.68
N VAL A 442 -7.31 2.04 -16.01
CA VAL A 442 -6.42 2.93 -16.78
C VAL A 442 -5.13 3.21 -16.00
N VAL A 443 -5.25 3.61 -14.73
CA VAL A 443 -4.08 4.03 -13.94
C VAL A 443 -3.19 2.82 -13.60
N TYR A 444 -3.77 1.76 -13.01
CA TYR A 444 -3.02 0.61 -12.49
C TYR A 444 -2.69 -0.43 -13.57
N GLY A 445 -3.47 -0.49 -14.64
CA GLY A 445 -3.19 -1.41 -15.74
C GLY A 445 -2.16 -0.88 -16.75
N PHE A 446 -2.05 0.44 -16.89
CA PHE A 446 -1.18 1.02 -17.92
C PHE A 446 -0.12 1.97 -17.35
N PHE A 447 -0.51 2.94 -16.52
CA PHE A 447 0.43 3.99 -16.08
C PHE A 447 1.34 3.54 -14.95
N VAL A 448 0.86 2.78 -13.97
CA VAL A 448 1.68 2.28 -12.85
C VAL A 448 2.77 1.33 -13.34
N PRO A 449 2.50 0.31 -14.19
CA PRO A 449 3.55 -0.54 -14.74
C PRO A 449 4.57 0.22 -15.59
N ALA A 450 4.12 1.16 -16.42
CA ALA A 450 5.02 1.98 -17.21
C ALA A 450 5.95 2.85 -16.35
N ARG A 451 5.41 3.42 -15.28
CA ARG A 451 6.21 4.19 -14.32
C ARG A 451 7.21 3.30 -13.58
N ALA A 452 6.79 2.09 -13.19
CA ALA A 452 7.67 1.13 -12.55
C ALA A 452 8.84 0.76 -13.48
N ALA A 453 8.54 0.40 -14.73
CA ALA A 453 9.55 0.08 -15.73
C ALA A 453 10.53 1.25 -16.00
N GLN A 454 10.02 2.50 -16.02
CA GLN A 454 10.88 3.68 -16.20
C GLN A 454 11.82 3.92 -15.01
N LYS A 455 11.40 3.59 -13.78
CA LYS A 455 12.17 3.82 -12.56
C LYS A 455 12.98 2.60 -12.12
N SER A 456 12.81 1.48 -12.80
CA SER A 456 13.39 0.22 -12.42
C SER A 456 14.86 0.11 -12.80
N VAL A 457 15.66 -0.34 -11.86
CA VAL A 457 17.05 -0.76 -12.09
C VAL A 457 17.15 -2.25 -12.50
N ALA A 458 16.01 -2.96 -12.60
CA ALA A 458 15.98 -4.39 -12.91
C ALA A 458 16.73 -4.76 -14.21
N PRO A 459 16.53 -4.05 -15.35
CA PRO A 459 17.25 -4.38 -16.58
C PRO A 459 18.78 -4.32 -16.41
N PHE A 460 19.28 -3.31 -15.69
CA PHE A 460 20.71 -3.18 -15.40
C PHE A 460 21.18 -4.28 -14.44
N ALA A 461 20.45 -4.54 -13.36
CA ALA A 461 20.80 -5.56 -12.38
C ALA A 461 20.82 -6.97 -12.99
N HIS A 462 19.87 -7.29 -13.87
CA HIS A 462 19.84 -8.55 -14.60
C HIS A 462 21.05 -8.66 -15.56
N ALA A 463 21.35 -7.60 -16.29
CA ALA A 463 22.51 -7.58 -17.18
C ALA A 463 23.85 -7.72 -16.42
N VAL A 464 23.94 -7.18 -15.20
CA VAL A 464 25.08 -7.40 -14.30
C VAL A 464 25.12 -8.87 -13.84
N ARG A 465 24.00 -9.41 -13.37
CA ARG A 465 23.91 -10.82 -12.95
C ARG A 465 24.34 -11.78 -14.05
N ASP A 466 23.87 -11.55 -15.27
CA ASP A 466 24.11 -12.44 -16.41
C ASP A 466 25.58 -12.39 -16.91
N ARG A 467 26.32 -11.30 -16.57
CA ARG A 467 27.76 -11.18 -16.89
C ARG A 467 28.68 -11.76 -15.83
N LEU A 468 28.21 -11.90 -14.60
CA LEU A 468 29.04 -12.29 -13.47
C LEU A 468 28.78 -13.75 -13.10
N GLY A 469 29.86 -14.48 -12.84
CA GLY A 469 29.79 -15.83 -12.25
C GLY A 469 29.39 -15.81 -10.78
N PRO A 470 28.94 -16.93 -10.23
CA PRO A 470 28.54 -17.04 -8.82
C PRO A 470 29.65 -16.68 -7.82
N GLY A 471 30.93 -16.92 -8.21
CA GLY A 471 32.12 -16.65 -7.39
C GLY A 471 32.74 -15.27 -7.58
N ASP A 472 32.23 -14.46 -8.52
CA ASP A 472 32.80 -13.14 -8.78
C ASP A 472 32.51 -12.19 -7.63
N HIS A 473 33.54 -11.47 -7.18
CA HIS A 473 33.39 -10.43 -6.17
C HIS A 473 32.63 -9.24 -6.73
N LEU A 474 31.46 -8.96 -6.16
CA LEU A 474 30.65 -7.79 -6.48
C LEU A 474 30.37 -6.99 -5.20
N ALA A 475 30.66 -5.69 -5.22
CA ALA A 475 30.36 -4.80 -4.10
C ALA A 475 29.80 -3.45 -4.58
N LEU A 476 29.11 -2.74 -3.70
CA LEU A 476 28.61 -1.38 -3.92
C LEU A 476 29.60 -0.36 -3.34
N LEU A 477 30.00 0.60 -4.16
CA LEU A 477 30.76 1.79 -3.75
C LEU A 477 29.81 2.99 -3.74
N ALA A 478 28.77 2.93 -2.92
CA ALA A 478 27.71 3.92 -2.88
C ALA A 478 27.50 4.50 -1.47
N SER A 479 27.02 5.73 -1.40
CA SER A 479 26.65 6.38 -0.13
C SER A 479 25.33 5.88 0.43
N ASP A 480 24.45 5.39 -0.44
CA ASP A 480 23.15 4.82 -0.10
C ASP A 480 23.09 3.34 -0.52
N GLU A 481 22.38 2.54 0.25
CA GLU A 481 22.09 1.17 -0.12
C GLU A 481 21.20 1.17 -1.36
N GLU A 482 21.72 0.73 -2.50
CA GLU A 482 20.96 0.51 -3.74
C GLU A 482 20.07 -0.74 -3.60
N ILE A 483 19.10 -0.69 -2.68
CA ILE A 483 18.29 -1.84 -2.27
C ILE A 483 17.55 -2.49 -3.45
N PRO A 484 16.92 -1.73 -4.38
CA PRO A 484 16.31 -2.33 -5.56
C PRO A 484 17.31 -3.06 -6.45
N PHE A 485 18.55 -2.55 -6.59
CA PHE A 485 19.61 -3.25 -7.33
C PHE A 485 19.97 -4.59 -6.66
N ILE A 486 20.18 -4.59 -5.33
CA ILE A 486 20.48 -5.83 -4.57
C ILE A 486 19.32 -6.83 -4.69
N PHE A 487 18.06 -6.36 -4.70
CA PHE A 487 16.91 -7.23 -4.89
C PHE A 487 16.94 -7.90 -6.27
N HIS A 488 17.14 -7.14 -7.35
CA HIS A 488 17.08 -7.68 -8.72
C HIS A 488 18.33 -8.46 -9.15
N VAL A 489 19.52 -8.14 -8.61
CA VAL A 489 20.73 -8.90 -8.91
C VAL A 489 20.68 -10.31 -8.29
N GLY A 490 19.87 -10.50 -7.26
CA GLY A 490 19.54 -11.82 -6.71
C GLY A 490 20.59 -12.41 -5.77
N ARG A 491 21.58 -11.65 -5.33
CA ARG A 491 22.62 -12.09 -4.38
C ARG A 491 22.97 -10.99 -3.39
N ASN A 492 23.65 -11.34 -2.31
CA ASN A 492 24.18 -10.37 -1.37
C ASN A 492 25.30 -9.55 -2.02
N VAL A 493 25.25 -8.23 -1.84
CA VAL A 493 26.23 -7.28 -2.37
C VAL A 493 26.72 -6.39 -1.23
N PRO A 494 27.93 -6.62 -0.70
CA PRO A 494 28.48 -5.80 0.36
C PRO A 494 28.51 -4.32 -0.02
N VAL A 495 28.10 -3.46 0.90
CA VAL A 495 28.19 -2.02 0.74
C VAL A 495 29.50 -1.56 1.39
N LEU A 496 30.39 -1.07 0.58
CA LEU A 496 31.67 -0.49 1.05
C LEU A 496 31.48 1.01 1.26
N ALA A 497 32.42 1.61 2.00
CA ALA A 497 32.38 3.06 2.22
C ALA A 497 32.28 3.82 0.87
N PRO A 498 31.52 4.91 0.82
CA PRO A 498 31.37 5.66 -0.42
C PRO A 498 32.73 6.12 -0.92
N ALA A 499 32.99 5.83 -2.17
CA ALA A 499 34.20 6.30 -2.84
C ALA A 499 34.25 7.82 -2.80
N GLY A 500 35.38 8.38 -2.42
CA GLY A 500 35.63 9.83 -2.45
C GLY A 500 35.82 10.37 -3.86
N ALA A 501 36.50 11.50 -3.98
CA ALA A 501 36.91 12.09 -5.26
C ALA A 501 37.90 11.22 -6.04
N HIS A 502 38.53 10.25 -5.38
CA HIS A 502 39.48 9.31 -5.96
C HIS A 502 38.99 7.88 -5.78
N PRO A 503 39.40 6.96 -6.69
CA PRO A 503 39.10 5.53 -6.55
C PRO A 503 39.62 5.01 -5.22
N PRO A 504 38.83 4.20 -4.48
CA PRO A 504 39.29 3.60 -3.25
C PRO A 504 40.31 2.48 -3.54
N ASP A 505 41.16 2.21 -2.54
CA ASP A 505 42.00 1.02 -2.56
C ASP A 505 41.17 -0.20 -2.10
N VAL A 506 40.72 -1.00 -3.08
CA VAL A 506 39.88 -2.18 -2.89
C VAL A 506 40.45 -3.36 -3.67
N PRO A 507 40.16 -4.61 -3.31
CA PRO A 507 40.62 -5.80 -4.06
C PRO A 507 40.22 -5.78 -5.54
N ALA A 508 40.86 -6.60 -6.35
CA ALA A 508 40.40 -6.88 -7.71
C ALA A 508 39.00 -7.49 -7.69
N GLY A 509 38.11 -7.01 -8.58
CA GLY A 509 36.71 -7.41 -8.59
C GLY A 509 35.81 -6.44 -9.32
N TYR A 510 34.51 -6.64 -9.18
CA TYR A 510 33.47 -5.82 -9.81
C TYR A 510 32.80 -4.91 -8.79
N TYR A 511 32.55 -3.68 -9.21
CA TYR A 511 32.01 -2.64 -8.33
C TYR A 511 30.89 -1.88 -9.02
N ILE A 512 29.85 -1.58 -8.25
CA ILE A 512 28.74 -0.72 -8.68
C ILE A 512 28.91 0.63 -8.01
N LEU A 513 28.82 1.70 -8.80
CA LEU A 513 28.84 3.06 -8.31
C LEU A 513 28.01 3.98 -9.22
N ASP A 514 27.79 5.21 -8.77
CA ASP A 514 27.11 6.24 -9.53
C ASP A 514 27.93 6.67 -10.76
N GLN A 515 27.29 6.82 -11.93
CA GLN A 515 27.96 7.20 -13.18
C GLN A 515 28.63 8.59 -13.08
N ALA A 516 28.03 9.54 -12.36
CA ALA A 516 28.62 10.87 -12.21
C ALA A 516 29.96 10.79 -11.45
N ARG A 517 30.02 9.93 -10.44
CA ARG A 517 31.25 9.66 -9.69
C ARG A 517 32.29 8.95 -10.55
N TRP A 518 31.90 7.94 -11.31
CA TRP A 518 32.78 7.27 -12.27
C TRP A 518 33.40 8.24 -13.27
N ARG A 519 32.58 9.08 -13.88
CA ARG A 519 33.09 10.12 -14.82
C ARG A 519 34.04 11.10 -14.14
N GLY A 520 33.79 11.43 -12.86
CA GLY A 520 34.66 12.28 -12.07
C GLY A 520 36.06 11.73 -11.84
N TRP A 521 36.23 10.39 -11.85
CA TRP A 521 37.54 9.72 -11.71
C TRP A 521 38.38 9.74 -12.99
N LYS A 522 37.82 10.13 -14.14
CA LYS A 522 38.51 10.23 -15.44
C LYS A 522 39.22 8.94 -15.86
N ALA A 523 38.57 7.80 -15.77
CA ALA A 523 39.06 6.47 -16.13
C ALA A 523 40.44 6.15 -15.47
N PRO A 524 40.47 5.89 -14.18
CA PRO A 524 41.70 5.66 -13.44
C PRO A 524 42.39 4.39 -13.88
N ALA A 525 43.74 4.34 -13.80
CA ALA A 525 44.51 3.18 -14.15
C ALA A 525 44.09 1.94 -13.35
N GLY A 526 43.98 0.80 -14.01
CA GLY A 526 43.55 -0.46 -13.41
C GLY A 526 42.03 -0.59 -13.20
N TRP A 527 41.23 0.35 -13.70
CA TRP A 527 39.78 0.29 -13.69
C TRP A 527 39.19 0.33 -15.09
N GLU A 528 38.17 -0.45 -15.33
CA GLU A 528 37.53 -0.60 -16.65
C GLU A 528 35.99 -0.51 -16.48
N GLU A 529 35.33 0.26 -17.33
CA GLU A 529 33.87 0.29 -17.41
C GLU A 529 33.37 -0.92 -18.17
N MET A 530 32.49 -1.70 -17.55
CA MET A 530 31.93 -2.91 -18.13
C MET A 530 30.51 -2.72 -18.64
N LEU A 531 29.71 -1.93 -17.97
CA LEU A 531 28.30 -1.69 -18.28
C LEU A 531 27.81 -0.44 -17.56
N ALA A 532 27.12 0.43 -18.28
CA ALA A 532 26.40 1.54 -17.69
C ALA A 532 24.88 1.32 -17.76
N SER A 533 24.14 1.73 -16.73
CA SER A 533 22.70 1.76 -16.81
C SER A 533 22.26 2.83 -17.82
N PRO A 534 21.16 2.63 -18.56
CA PRO A 534 20.59 3.72 -19.34
C PRO A 534 20.19 4.86 -18.39
N HIS A 535 20.33 6.09 -18.87
CA HIS A 535 19.94 7.27 -18.10
C HIS A 535 18.45 7.17 -17.73
N LEU A 536 18.15 7.00 -16.44
CA LEU A 536 16.79 6.93 -15.95
C LEU A 536 16.26 8.34 -15.74
N PHE A 537 15.29 8.76 -16.55
CA PHE A 537 14.72 10.11 -16.66
C PHE A 537 14.03 10.67 -15.41
N SER A 538 14.31 10.20 -14.22
CA SER A 538 13.71 10.80 -13.03
C SER A 538 14.70 10.98 -11.92
N THR A 539 14.99 12.23 -11.66
CA THR A 539 15.41 12.76 -10.36
C THR A 539 16.31 11.85 -9.51
N HIS A 540 17.61 11.96 -9.68
CA HIS A 540 18.61 11.93 -8.60
C HIS A 540 19.16 10.61 -8.07
N ARG A 541 18.71 9.42 -8.51
CA ARG A 541 19.25 8.21 -7.88
C ARG A 541 19.43 7.12 -8.85
N HIS A 542 20.31 6.63 -9.43
CA HIS A 542 20.46 5.32 -10.10
C HIS A 542 21.00 5.32 -11.53
N ASP A 543 21.71 6.35 -11.93
CA ASP A 543 22.62 6.20 -13.05
C ASP A 543 23.82 5.38 -12.56
N LEU A 544 23.67 4.06 -12.56
CA LEU A 544 24.67 3.12 -12.06
C LEU A 544 25.63 2.69 -13.15
N VAL A 545 26.85 2.39 -12.77
CA VAL A 545 27.86 1.80 -13.64
C VAL A 545 28.50 0.59 -12.96
N LEU A 546 28.68 -0.49 -13.72
CA LEU A 546 29.50 -1.63 -13.36
C LEU A 546 30.92 -1.37 -13.85
N VAL A 547 31.85 -1.35 -12.95
CA VAL A 547 33.28 -1.24 -13.25
C VAL A 547 34.04 -2.45 -12.73
N ARG A 548 35.12 -2.79 -13.38
CA ARG A 548 36.04 -3.85 -12.97
C ARG A 548 37.34 -3.23 -12.52
N ARG A 549 37.82 -3.60 -11.33
CA ARG A 549 39.20 -3.37 -10.92
C ARG A 549 40.03 -4.57 -11.32
N GLN A 550 41.08 -4.34 -12.11
CA GLN A 550 42.03 -5.34 -12.49
C GLN A 550 42.98 -5.68 -11.33
N PRO A 551 43.57 -6.87 -11.29
CA PRO A 551 44.52 -7.27 -10.25
C PRO A 551 45.72 -6.34 -10.09
#